data_000a3ee831ffbee64981a7d773b438cd
#
_entry.id   000a3ee831ffbee64981a7d773b438cd
#
_cell.length_a   1.000
_cell.length_b   1.000
_cell.length_c   1.000
_cell.angle_alpha   90.00
_cell.angle_beta   90.00
_cell.angle_gamma   90.00
#
_symmetry.space_group_name_H-M   'P 1'
#
loop_
_entity.id
_entity.type
_entity.pdbx_description
1 polymer ?
#
loop_
_entity_poly.entity_id
_entity_poly.type
_entity_poly.pdbx_seq_one_letter_code
_entity_poly.pdbx_strand_id
1 'polypeptide(L)'
;MEKVEKVLKDFTKIIPELQGLNYWQRLSKIKLSSEQQRMERYKIIYIWKIMNDLVPNCGIEWSEAGERRGRLCQIPKLMGSSKVQKLRLQSFQMSGPRLWNALPKSVRNLKTNNLDEFKEVLDQFLCKVPDEPKCDGLNPGATNTITGRQSNSIIHQLARRTEVWMESNQEQDPITGLFSNLL
;
A
#
# COMPACT_ATOMS: atom_id res chain seq x y z
N MET A 1 -15.46 6.93 -3.99
CA MET A 1 -14.72 5.77 -4.52
C MET A 1 -15.63 4.62 -4.95
N GLU A 2 -16.56 4.14 -4.12
CA GLU A 2 -17.43 2.99 -4.48
C GLU A 2 -18.20 3.15 -5.81
N LYS A 3 -18.64 4.36 -6.13
CA LYS A 3 -19.38 4.62 -7.39
C LYS A 3 -18.48 4.50 -8.62
N VAL A 4 -17.25 4.99 -8.56
CA VAL A 4 -16.29 4.91 -9.68
C VAL A 4 -15.83 3.48 -9.88
N GLU A 5 -15.53 2.77 -8.80
CA GLU A 5 -15.18 1.35 -8.82
C GLU A 5 -16.32 0.50 -9.42
N LYS A 6 -17.58 0.84 -9.11
CA LYS A 6 -18.73 0.17 -9.71
C LYS A 6 -18.76 0.33 -11.24
N VAL A 7 -18.52 1.53 -11.74
CA VAL A 7 -18.45 1.78 -13.20
C VAL A 7 -17.38 0.90 -13.85
N LEU A 8 -16.18 0.82 -13.24
CA LEU A 8 -15.11 -0.02 -13.74
C LEU A 8 -15.48 -1.51 -13.72
N LYS A 9 -16.16 -1.97 -12.65
CA LYS A 9 -16.69 -3.34 -12.56
C LYS A 9 -17.70 -3.65 -13.67
N ASP A 10 -18.61 -2.74 -13.92
CA ASP A 10 -19.65 -2.93 -14.93
C ASP A 10 -19.06 -2.85 -16.35
N PHE A 11 -18.16 -1.91 -16.61
CA PHE A 11 -17.44 -1.81 -17.87
C PHE A 11 -16.66 -3.09 -18.21
N THR A 12 -15.91 -3.63 -17.26
CA THR A 12 -15.10 -4.84 -17.52
C THR A 12 -15.94 -6.10 -17.74
N LYS A 13 -17.24 -6.13 -17.39
CA LYS A 13 -18.15 -7.23 -17.69
C LYS A 13 -18.59 -7.29 -19.15
N ILE A 14 -18.57 -6.15 -19.84
CA ILE A 14 -19.04 -6.04 -21.23
C ILE A 14 -17.99 -6.60 -22.21
N ILE A 15 -16.73 -6.67 -21.80
CA ILE A 15 -15.63 -7.13 -22.64
C ILE A 15 -15.74 -8.65 -22.83
N PRO A 16 -15.93 -9.15 -24.07
CA PRO A 16 -16.19 -10.56 -24.33
C PRO A 16 -15.08 -11.49 -23.81
N GLU A 17 -13.81 -11.09 -23.95
CA GLU A 17 -12.64 -11.88 -23.56
C GLU A 17 -12.47 -12.01 -22.04
N LEU A 18 -13.25 -11.26 -21.26
CA LEU A 18 -13.23 -11.25 -19.82
C LEU A 18 -14.45 -11.94 -19.19
N GLN A 19 -15.34 -12.49 -19.99
CA GLN A 19 -16.52 -13.20 -19.51
C GLN A 19 -16.11 -14.44 -18.70
N GLY A 20 -16.85 -14.75 -17.63
CA GLY A 20 -16.55 -15.87 -16.73
C GLY A 20 -15.45 -15.59 -15.69
N LEU A 21 -14.75 -14.48 -15.79
CA LEU A 21 -13.74 -14.09 -14.81
C LEU A 21 -14.35 -13.23 -13.69
N ASN A 22 -13.83 -13.38 -12.45
CA ASN A 22 -14.19 -12.45 -11.39
C ASN A 22 -13.57 -11.05 -11.63
N TYR A 23 -14.00 -10.05 -10.87
CA TYR A 23 -13.56 -8.66 -11.08
C TYR A 23 -12.04 -8.49 -11.03
N TRP A 24 -11.39 -9.09 -10.05
CA TRP A 24 -9.94 -8.97 -9.84
C TRP A 24 -9.14 -9.67 -10.94
N GLN A 25 -9.61 -10.85 -11.37
CA GLN A 25 -9.04 -11.56 -12.51
C GLN A 25 -9.18 -10.75 -13.81
N ARG A 26 -10.31 -10.07 -14.02
CA ARG A 26 -10.48 -9.18 -15.16
C ARG A 26 -9.47 -8.05 -15.16
N LEU A 27 -9.32 -7.34 -14.02
CA LEU A 27 -8.33 -6.26 -13.89
C LEU A 27 -6.92 -6.76 -14.16
N SER A 28 -6.54 -7.87 -13.57
CA SER A 28 -5.22 -8.48 -13.79
C SER A 28 -4.97 -8.81 -15.27
N LYS A 29 -5.96 -9.39 -15.96
CA LYS A 29 -5.84 -9.77 -17.38
C LYS A 29 -5.64 -8.57 -18.31
N ILE A 30 -6.30 -7.44 -18.02
CA ILE A 30 -6.15 -6.20 -18.82
C ILE A 30 -5.07 -5.26 -18.23
N LYS A 31 -4.31 -5.71 -17.21
CA LYS A 31 -3.25 -4.94 -16.55
C LYS A 31 -3.73 -3.59 -16.01
N LEU A 32 -4.94 -3.54 -15.49
CA LEU A 32 -5.48 -2.38 -14.79
C LEU A 32 -5.48 -2.62 -13.28
N SER A 33 -5.25 -1.54 -12.53
CA SER A 33 -5.43 -1.53 -11.09
C SER A 33 -6.80 -0.99 -10.71
N SER A 34 -7.27 -1.34 -9.51
CA SER A 34 -8.47 -0.75 -8.92
C SER A 34 -8.33 0.76 -8.74
N GLU A 35 -9.45 1.45 -8.57
CA GLU A 35 -9.47 2.88 -8.30
C GLU A 35 -8.70 3.23 -7.03
N GLN A 36 -8.81 2.39 -5.99
CA GLN A 36 -8.08 2.57 -4.75
C GLN A 36 -6.55 2.57 -4.97
N GLN A 37 -6.04 1.57 -5.66
CA GLN A 37 -4.60 1.45 -5.93
C GLN A 37 -4.10 2.58 -6.83
N ARG A 38 -4.89 2.98 -7.83
CA ARG A 38 -4.56 4.15 -8.68
C ARG A 38 -4.48 5.45 -7.88
N MET A 39 -5.47 5.71 -7.01
CA MET A 39 -5.47 6.89 -6.15
C MET A 39 -4.27 6.92 -5.21
N GLU A 40 -3.91 5.78 -4.63
CA GLU A 40 -2.75 5.67 -3.75
C GLU A 40 -1.43 5.85 -4.52
N ARG A 41 -1.32 5.30 -5.72
CA ARG A 41 -0.20 5.55 -6.64
C ARG A 41 -0.01 7.05 -6.90
N TYR A 42 -1.09 7.78 -7.20
CA TYR A 42 -1.00 9.23 -7.41
C TYR A 42 -0.54 9.99 -6.17
N LYS A 43 -0.99 9.60 -4.98
CA LYS A 43 -0.52 10.20 -3.73
C LYS A 43 0.99 9.98 -3.54
N ILE A 44 1.50 8.80 -3.83
CA ILE A 44 2.94 8.50 -3.77
C ILE A 44 3.72 9.39 -4.74
N ILE A 45 3.27 9.49 -5.99
CA ILE A 45 3.90 10.35 -7.01
C ILE A 45 3.88 11.82 -6.56
N TYR A 46 2.80 12.27 -5.92
CA TYR A 46 2.71 13.65 -5.44
C TYR A 46 3.68 13.93 -4.29
N ILE A 47 3.88 12.99 -3.36
CA ILE A 47 4.92 13.08 -2.31
C ILE A 47 6.31 13.18 -2.95
N TRP A 48 6.60 12.36 -3.97
CA TRP A 48 7.87 12.43 -4.68
C TRP A 48 8.08 13.79 -5.36
N LYS A 49 7.02 14.36 -5.96
CA LYS A 49 7.08 15.70 -6.58
C LYS A 49 7.36 16.79 -5.55
N ILE A 50 6.74 16.74 -4.36
CA ILE A 50 7.03 17.66 -3.25
C ILE A 50 8.49 17.56 -2.84
N MET A 51 9.02 16.32 -2.75
CA MET A 51 10.39 16.06 -2.34
C MET A 51 11.45 16.60 -3.33
N ASN A 52 11.09 16.71 -4.60
CA ASN A 52 11.95 17.24 -5.65
C ASN A 52 11.58 18.68 -6.05
N ASP A 53 10.84 19.39 -5.21
CA ASP A 53 10.42 20.80 -5.40
C ASP A 53 9.70 21.07 -6.74
N LEU A 54 9.09 20.04 -7.33
CA LEU A 54 8.30 20.17 -8.57
C LEU A 54 6.89 20.71 -8.34
N VAL A 55 6.41 20.67 -7.10
CA VAL A 55 5.10 21.21 -6.69
C VAL A 55 5.23 21.81 -5.30
N PRO A 56 4.38 22.82 -4.95
CA PRO A 56 4.39 23.42 -3.62
C PRO A 56 4.15 22.39 -2.52
N ASN A 57 4.88 22.51 -1.42
CA ASN A 57 4.68 21.66 -0.26
C ASN A 57 3.38 22.06 0.47
N CYS A 58 2.48 21.11 0.64
CA CYS A 58 1.20 21.26 1.31
C CYS A 58 1.23 20.84 2.80
N GLY A 59 2.36 21.03 3.48
CA GLY A 59 2.53 20.72 4.90
C GLY A 59 3.01 19.28 5.15
N ILE A 60 3.79 18.74 4.21
CA ILE A 60 4.54 17.48 4.42
C ILE A 60 5.88 17.83 5.06
N GLU A 61 6.14 17.23 6.20
CA GLU A 61 7.41 17.36 6.91
C GLU A 61 8.24 16.09 6.73
N TRP A 62 9.55 16.26 6.62
CA TRP A 62 10.49 15.14 6.48
C TRP A 62 11.03 14.73 7.84
N SER A 63 11.22 13.44 8.02
CA SER A 63 11.89 12.94 9.21
C SER A 63 13.41 13.07 9.05
N GLU A 64 14.08 13.61 10.04
CA GLU A 64 15.54 13.64 10.14
C GLU A 64 16.14 12.24 10.43
N ALA A 65 15.37 11.18 10.26
CA ALA A 65 15.83 9.83 10.47
C ALA A 65 17.02 9.56 9.54
N GLY A 66 18.19 9.35 10.15
CA GLY A 66 19.47 9.21 9.47
C GLY A 66 19.47 8.18 8.32
N GLU A 67 20.52 8.17 7.54
CA GLU A 67 20.71 7.42 6.29
C GLU A 67 20.24 5.96 6.31
N ARG A 68 20.27 5.29 7.47
CA ARG A 68 19.84 3.89 7.63
C ARG A 68 18.35 3.66 7.32
N ARG A 69 17.46 4.65 7.58
CA ARG A 69 16.01 4.53 7.37
C ARG A 69 15.55 5.10 6.03
N GLY A 70 16.41 5.85 5.35
CA GLY A 70 16.09 6.52 4.09
C GLY A 70 15.14 7.70 4.28
N ARG A 71 14.64 8.24 3.17
CA ARG A 71 13.76 9.42 3.13
C ARG A 71 12.37 9.07 3.66
N LEU A 72 12.08 9.42 4.90
CA LEU A 72 10.78 9.21 5.55
C LEU A 72 10.06 10.54 5.74
N CYS A 73 8.73 10.51 5.63
CA CYS A 73 7.88 11.62 6.02
C CYS A 73 7.50 11.51 7.50
N GLN A 74 7.38 12.65 8.18
CA GLN A 74 6.75 12.70 9.48
C GLN A 74 5.24 12.44 9.33
N ILE A 75 4.70 11.64 10.25
CA ILE A 75 3.25 11.39 10.28
C ILE A 75 2.67 12.31 11.34
N PRO A 76 1.78 13.28 10.97
CA PRO A 76 1.19 14.19 11.94
C PRO A 76 0.42 13.44 13.02
N LYS A 77 0.43 13.94 14.25
CA LYS A 77 -0.33 13.36 15.36
C LYS A 77 -1.83 13.54 15.11
N LEU A 78 -2.60 12.47 15.36
CA LEU A 78 -4.05 12.52 15.32
C LEU A 78 -4.58 13.22 16.56
N MET A 79 -5.24 14.37 16.36
CA MET A 79 -5.87 15.15 17.42
C MET A 79 -7.35 15.34 17.13
N GLY A 80 -8.16 15.50 18.19
CA GLY A 80 -9.59 15.73 18.11
C GLY A 80 -10.44 14.50 18.35
N SER A 81 -11.78 14.62 18.21
CA SER A 81 -12.71 13.51 18.40
C SER A 81 -12.50 12.39 17.37
N SER A 82 -13.00 11.18 17.67
CA SER A 82 -12.87 10.01 16.77
C SER A 82 -13.43 10.26 15.37
N LYS A 83 -14.46 11.10 15.24
CA LYS A 83 -15.05 11.49 13.96
C LYS A 83 -14.10 12.37 13.14
N VAL A 84 -13.48 13.35 13.79
CA VAL A 84 -12.47 14.22 13.18
C VAL A 84 -11.22 13.45 12.80
N GLN A 85 -10.79 12.51 13.66
CA GLN A 85 -9.64 11.64 13.35
C GLN A 85 -9.87 10.77 12.11
N LYS A 86 -11.09 10.21 11.94
CA LYS A 86 -11.45 9.43 10.74
C LYS A 86 -11.36 10.28 9.46
N LEU A 87 -11.82 11.51 9.50
CA LEU A 87 -11.71 12.43 8.35
C LEU A 87 -10.26 12.80 8.07
N ARG A 88 -9.48 13.11 9.11
CA ARG A 88 -8.04 13.43 8.97
C ARG A 88 -7.25 12.27 8.39
N LEU A 89 -7.53 11.02 8.78
CA LEU A 89 -6.87 9.84 8.22
C LEU A 89 -7.04 9.70 6.70
N GLN A 90 -8.13 10.24 6.15
CA GLN A 90 -8.40 10.24 4.71
C GLN A 90 -7.73 11.41 3.98
N SER A 91 -7.30 12.44 4.69
CA SER A 91 -6.62 13.58 4.09
C SER A 91 -5.30 13.19 3.46
N PHE A 92 -4.86 13.95 2.46
CA PHE A 92 -3.57 13.72 1.80
C PHE A 92 -2.40 13.85 2.79
N GLN A 93 -2.44 14.84 3.68
CA GLN A 93 -1.40 15.09 4.70
C GLN A 93 -1.16 13.89 5.63
N MET A 94 -2.16 13.04 5.83
CA MET A 94 -2.05 11.82 6.64
C MET A 94 -1.80 10.57 5.78
N SER A 95 -2.55 10.42 4.70
CA SER A 95 -2.48 9.21 3.88
C SER A 95 -1.25 9.17 2.99
N GLY A 96 -0.79 10.30 2.45
CA GLY A 96 0.39 10.40 1.60
C GLY A 96 1.68 9.97 2.32
N PRO A 97 2.06 10.58 3.47
CA PRO A 97 3.20 10.16 4.25
C PRO A 97 3.18 8.69 4.65
N ARG A 98 2.02 8.15 5.02
CA ARG A 98 1.88 6.72 5.38
C ARG A 98 2.16 5.81 4.20
N LEU A 99 1.61 6.13 3.03
CA LEU A 99 1.86 5.39 1.79
C LEU A 99 3.35 5.45 1.41
N TRP A 100 3.94 6.64 1.46
CA TRP A 100 5.36 6.82 1.17
C TRP A 100 6.24 5.99 2.11
N ASN A 101 5.98 6.04 3.41
CA ASN A 101 6.77 5.33 4.40
C ASN A 101 6.63 3.80 4.30
N ALA A 102 5.51 3.30 3.76
CA ALA A 102 5.28 1.88 3.52
C ALA A 102 6.08 1.32 2.32
N LEU A 103 6.57 2.19 1.43
CA LEU A 103 7.37 1.74 0.29
C LEU A 103 8.73 1.17 0.71
N PRO A 104 9.30 0.23 -0.04
CA PRO A 104 10.64 -0.27 0.21
C PRO A 104 11.69 0.82 -0.03
N LYS A 105 12.83 0.70 0.64
CA LYS A 105 13.95 1.66 0.51
C LYS A 105 14.43 1.81 -0.93
N SER A 106 14.42 0.74 -1.72
CA SER A 106 14.81 0.75 -3.12
C SER A 106 13.99 1.73 -3.97
N VAL A 107 12.71 1.91 -3.66
CA VAL A 107 11.83 2.88 -4.34
C VAL A 107 11.99 4.27 -3.74
N ARG A 108 11.98 4.39 -2.39
CA ARG A 108 12.04 5.68 -1.69
C ARG A 108 13.37 6.44 -1.87
N ASN A 109 14.47 5.70 -1.97
CA ASN A 109 15.82 6.27 -2.05
C ASN A 109 16.33 6.33 -3.50
N LEU A 110 15.47 6.13 -4.49
CA LEU A 110 15.86 6.27 -5.88
C LEU A 110 16.45 7.67 -6.13
N LYS A 111 17.70 7.70 -6.56
CA LYS A 111 18.41 8.94 -6.89
C LYS A 111 18.11 9.33 -8.33
N THR A 112 16.93 9.84 -8.57
CA THR A 112 16.55 10.38 -9.88
C THR A 112 15.78 11.68 -9.71
N ASN A 113 15.97 12.59 -10.66
CA ASN A 113 15.16 13.80 -10.80
C ASN A 113 14.15 13.66 -11.96
N ASN A 114 14.16 12.50 -12.65
CA ASN A 114 13.25 12.21 -13.73
C ASN A 114 11.97 11.56 -13.19
N LEU A 115 10.84 12.24 -13.39
CA LEU A 115 9.53 11.77 -12.96
C LEU A 115 9.11 10.45 -13.63
N ASP A 116 9.44 10.26 -14.88
CA ASP A 116 9.00 9.08 -15.61
C ASP A 116 9.79 7.84 -15.20
N GLU A 117 11.09 8.00 -14.93
CA GLU A 117 11.91 6.96 -14.33
C GLU A 117 11.37 6.54 -12.95
N PHE A 118 11.01 7.52 -12.11
CA PHE A 118 10.39 7.22 -10.81
C PHE A 118 9.07 6.46 -10.95
N LYS A 119 8.19 6.89 -11.88
CA LYS A 119 6.92 6.20 -12.15
C LYS A 119 7.15 4.76 -12.60
N GLU A 120 8.13 4.53 -13.48
CA GLU A 120 8.44 3.20 -13.98
C GLU A 120 8.88 2.25 -12.84
N VAL A 121 9.80 2.69 -11.98
CA VAL A 121 10.24 1.90 -10.82
C VAL A 121 9.09 1.67 -9.84
N LEU A 122 8.26 2.69 -9.59
CA LEU A 122 7.08 2.57 -8.74
C LEU A 122 6.08 1.55 -9.33
N ASP A 123 5.82 1.61 -10.62
CA ASP A 123 4.87 0.72 -11.29
C ASP A 123 5.36 -0.74 -11.31
N GLN A 124 6.65 -0.96 -11.55
CA GLN A 124 7.28 -2.27 -11.43
C GLN A 124 7.15 -2.85 -10.01
N PHE A 125 7.21 -2.00 -9.00
CA PHE A 125 6.96 -2.42 -7.62
C PHE A 125 5.48 -2.71 -7.38
N LEU A 126 4.57 -1.81 -7.79
CA LEU A 126 3.13 -1.93 -7.55
C LEU A 126 2.51 -3.12 -8.29
N CYS A 127 3.01 -3.49 -9.47
CA CYS A 127 2.59 -4.70 -10.18
C CYS A 127 2.75 -5.99 -9.35
N LYS A 128 3.65 -5.98 -8.36
CA LYS A 128 3.87 -7.09 -7.44
C LYS A 128 2.95 -7.05 -6.21
N VAL A 129 2.28 -5.94 -5.97
CA VAL A 129 1.37 -5.76 -4.82
C VAL A 129 -0.03 -6.23 -5.23
N PRO A 130 -0.61 -7.23 -4.55
CA PRO A 130 -1.96 -7.70 -4.86
C PRO A 130 -2.98 -6.58 -4.71
N ASP A 131 -3.91 -6.48 -5.64
CA ASP A 131 -5.00 -5.50 -5.60
C ASP A 131 -6.30 -6.13 -5.03
N GLU A 132 -6.40 -7.45 -5.07
CA GLU A 132 -7.54 -8.16 -4.50
C GLU A 132 -7.47 -8.16 -2.96
N PRO A 133 -8.52 -7.65 -2.28
CA PRO A 133 -8.60 -7.77 -0.83
C PRO A 133 -8.74 -9.24 -0.45
N LYS A 134 -7.80 -9.77 0.32
CA LYS A 134 -7.93 -11.13 0.86
C LYS A 134 -9.09 -11.16 1.84
N CYS A 135 -10.04 -12.06 1.59
CA CYS A 135 -11.04 -12.47 2.56
C CYS A 135 -10.33 -13.39 3.56
N ASP A 136 -9.85 -12.84 4.66
CA ASP A 136 -9.52 -13.71 5.79
C ASP A 136 -10.83 -14.38 6.19
N GLY A 137 -10.86 -15.73 6.22
CA GLY A 137 -12.05 -16.55 6.45
C GLY A 137 -12.71 -16.42 7.82
N LEU A 138 -12.64 -15.24 8.40
CA LEU A 138 -13.23 -14.84 9.68
C LEU A 138 -14.65 -14.33 9.44
N ASN A 139 -15.58 -15.17 9.86
CA ASN A 139 -16.99 -14.93 10.17
C ASN A 139 -17.70 -13.75 9.47
N PRO A 140 -18.70 -14.03 8.60
CA PRO A 140 -19.55 -13.01 8.00
C PRO A 140 -20.39 -12.18 8.99
N GLY A 141 -20.27 -12.44 10.29
CA GLY A 141 -21.06 -11.82 11.35
C GLY A 141 -20.38 -10.73 12.18
N ALA A 142 -19.10 -10.48 12.04
CA ALA A 142 -18.41 -9.43 12.81
C ALA A 142 -18.56 -8.04 12.14
N THR A 143 -19.75 -7.49 12.24
CA THR A 143 -20.15 -6.25 11.52
C THR A 143 -19.66 -4.94 12.13
N ASN A 144 -18.92 -4.93 13.24
CA ASN A 144 -18.67 -3.68 13.98
C ASN A 144 -17.20 -3.31 14.25
N THR A 145 -16.23 -4.01 13.75
CA THR A 145 -14.83 -3.60 13.90
C THR A 145 -14.31 -2.96 12.61
N ILE A 146 -13.71 -1.79 12.73
CA ILE A 146 -13.03 -1.03 11.66
C ILE A 146 -11.97 -1.90 10.95
N THR A 147 -11.55 -2.99 11.56
CA THR A 147 -10.64 -4.02 11.06
C THR A 147 -11.29 -5.00 10.08
N GLY A 148 -12.62 -5.08 10.01
CA GLY A 148 -13.34 -6.03 9.14
C GLY A 148 -13.61 -5.52 7.71
N ARG A 149 -13.24 -4.28 7.35
CA ARG A 149 -13.32 -3.83 5.96
C ARG A 149 -12.14 -4.41 5.19
N GLN A 150 -12.46 -5.30 4.29
CA GLN A 150 -11.56 -5.75 3.25
C GLN A 150 -10.97 -4.52 2.54
N SER A 151 -9.70 -4.26 2.73
CA SER A 151 -9.03 -3.11 2.13
C SER A 151 -7.97 -3.60 1.14
N ASN A 152 -8.08 -3.14 -0.09
CA ASN A 152 -7.06 -3.32 -1.12
C ASN A 152 -6.01 -2.20 -1.10
N SER A 153 -5.95 -1.40 -0.03
CA SER A 153 -4.91 -0.39 0.15
C SER A 153 -3.51 -1.00 0.12
N ILE A 154 -2.60 -0.33 -0.57
CA ILE A 154 -1.17 -0.69 -0.65
C ILE A 154 -0.57 -0.90 0.74
N ILE A 155 -0.91 -0.04 1.72
CA ILE A 155 -0.41 -0.16 3.09
C ILE A 155 -0.81 -1.50 3.71
N HIS A 156 -2.08 -1.91 3.58
CA HIS A 156 -2.56 -3.16 4.14
C HIS A 156 -1.96 -4.39 3.43
N GLN A 157 -1.79 -4.31 2.12
CA GLN A 157 -1.18 -5.38 1.35
C GLN A 157 0.32 -5.56 1.68
N LEU A 158 1.03 -4.46 1.95
CA LEU A 158 2.44 -4.51 2.34
C LEU A 158 2.64 -4.99 3.78
N ALA A 159 1.80 -4.57 4.72
CA ALA A 159 1.86 -5.04 6.10
C ALA A 159 1.70 -6.57 6.19
N ARG A 160 0.73 -7.14 5.47
CA ARG A 160 0.53 -8.60 5.40
C ARG A 160 1.71 -9.36 4.81
N ARG A 161 2.44 -8.78 3.85
CA ARG A 161 3.66 -9.44 3.32
C ARG A 161 4.76 -9.55 4.35
N THR A 162 4.86 -8.54 5.21
CA THR A 162 5.85 -8.56 6.31
C THR A 162 5.51 -9.64 7.33
N GLU A 163 4.22 -9.82 7.65
CA GLU A 163 3.76 -10.88 8.56
C GLU A 163 4.04 -12.28 7.99
N VAL A 164 3.64 -12.54 6.75
CA VAL A 164 3.89 -13.83 6.06
C VAL A 164 5.39 -14.13 5.93
N TRP A 165 6.21 -13.09 5.69
CA TRP A 165 7.65 -13.27 5.59
C TRP A 165 8.29 -13.58 6.94
N MET A 166 7.80 -12.99 8.03
CA MET A 166 8.24 -13.28 9.39
C MET A 166 7.85 -14.70 9.81
N GLU A 167 6.62 -15.14 9.51
CA GLU A 167 6.17 -16.51 9.79
C GLU A 167 6.99 -17.54 9.02
N SER A 168 7.27 -17.33 7.73
CA SER A 168 8.06 -18.25 6.91
C SER A 168 9.54 -18.31 7.31
N ASN A 169 10.10 -17.28 7.94
CA ASN A 169 11.47 -17.28 8.43
C ASN A 169 11.60 -17.80 9.86
N GLN A 170 10.52 -17.85 10.65
CA GLN A 170 10.54 -18.53 11.95
C GLN A 170 10.58 -20.07 11.83
N GLU A 171 10.08 -20.63 10.73
CA GLU A 171 10.19 -22.07 10.45
C GLU A 171 11.56 -22.51 9.91
N GLN A 172 12.46 -21.58 9.60
CA GLN A 172 13.77 -21.88 8.99
C GLN A 172 14.97 -21.51 9.86
N ASP A 173 14.83 -21.39 11.19
CA ASP A 173 15.98 -21.30 12.09
C ASP A 173 16.44 -22.72 12.52
N PRO A 174 17.44 -23.33 11.85
CA PRO A 174 17.98 -24.65 12.22
C PRO A 174 19.09 -24.57 13.27
N ILE A 175 19.12 -23.56 14.15
CA ILE A 175 20.25 -23.40 15.11
C ILE A 175 19.88 -23.84 16.54
N THR A 176 18.68 -24.35 16.78
CA THR A 176 18.33 -24.86 18.12
C THR A 176 18.61 -26.35 18.32
N GLY A 177 19.16 -27.05 17.32
CA GLY A 177 19.42 -28.50 17.36
C GLY A 177 20.87 -28.91 17.72
N LEU A 178 21.79 -27.98 17.99
CA LEU A 178 23.21 -28.30 18.12
C LEU A 178 23.81 -28.20 19.54
N PHE A 179 23.01 -27.95 20.56
CA PHE A 179 23.50 -27.88 21.95
C PHE A 179 22.91 -28.90 22.92
N SER A 180 22.23 -29.97 22.44
CA SER A 180 21.68 -31.00 23.32
C SER A 180 22.53 -32.25 23.45
N ASN A 181 23.75 -32.30 22.92
CA ASN A 181 24.63 -33.49 23.02
C ASN A 181 26.02 -33.15 23.54
N LEU A 182 26.12 -32.37 24.62
CA LEU A 182 27.34 -32.23 25.43
C LEU A 182 26.95 -31.95 26.89
N LEU A 183 26.46 -32.98 27.55
CA LEU A 183 26.57 -33.19 29.02
C LEU A 183 26.33 -34.68 29.28
#